data_97874ff4bfc0c4098d765fd6e645afec
#
_entry.id   97874ff4bfc0c4098d765fd6e645afec
#
_cell.length_a   1.000
_cell.length_b   1.000
_cell.length_c   1.000
_cell.angle_alpha   90.00
_cell.angle_beta   90.00
_cell.angle_gamma   90.00
#
_symmetry.space_group_name_H-M   'P 1'
#
loop_
_entity.id
_entity.type
_entity.pdbx_description
1 polymer ?
#
loop_
_entity_poly.entity_id
_entity_poly.type
_entity_poly.pdbx_seq_one_letter_code
_entity_poly.pdbx_strand_id
1 'polypeptide(L)'
;YFREHFLIPVAAAAIIIALVTFLAVRFISPDARPALYAAVVDDALTTSEATNLQNELEDKLGVSVIIDDYFDMDKDGLTKLQTMLSSKQIDVIIAPHKIFKQLAGYGYLTNLELTVSKSDNTKLDDATVQLKGFSDADDDGIDSSGTGKGASKSYGLKLSDATGWTSIADSDHSALIGIATGTKNTGTAQRFIDWLYR
;
A
#
# COMPACT_ATOMS: atom_id res chain seq x y z
N TYR A 1 39.05 37.29 29.97
CA TYR A 1 39.34 37.62 28.55
C TYR A 1 39.36 36.38 27.66
N PHE A 2 39.91 35.24 28.09
CA PHE A 2 40.04 33.99 27.33
C PHE A 2 38.69 33.25 27.23
N ARG A 3 37.85 33.31 28.23
CA ARG A 3 36.56 32.58 28.31
C ARG A 3 35.49 33.08 27.36
N GLU A 4 35.39 34.39 27.20
CA GLU A 4 34.31 34.99 26.38
C GLU A 4 34.64 34.97 24.89
N HIS A 5 35.93 35.11 24.50
CA HIS A 5 36.29 35.13 23.08
C HIS A 5 36.45 33.77 22.43
N PHE A 6 36.59 32.72 23.21
CA PHE A 6 36.80 31.34 22.66
C PHE A 6 35.59 30.43 22.82
N LEU A 7 34.83 30.58 23.91
CA LEU A 7 33.65 29.72 24.16
C LEU A 7 32.50 29.99 23.19
N ILE A 8 32.24 31.22 22.84
CA ILE A 8 31.13 31.61 21.97
C ILE A 8 31.35 31.08 20.53
N PRO A 9 32.52 31.30 19.88
CA PRO A 9 32.73 30.73 18.53
C PRO A 9 32.83 29.22 18.53
N VAL A 10 33.34 28.55 19.56
CA VAL A 10 33.38 27.10 19.67
C VAL A 10 31.98 26.52 19.84
N ALA A 11 31.13 27.13 20.67
CA ALA A 11 29.75 26.72 20.82
C ALA A 11 28.95 26.94 19.52
N ALA A 12 29.16 28.04 18.83
CA ALA A 12 28.53 28.31 17.53
C ALA A 12 28.96 27.29 16.46
N ALA A 13 30.27 26.96 16.40
CA ALA A 13 30.78 25.93 15.48
C ALA A 13 30.21 24.55 15.79
N ALA A 14 30.10 24.19 17.08
CA ALA A 14 29.49 22.91 17.48
C ALA A 14 28.00 22.81 17.08
N ILE A 15 27.24 23.89 17.23
CA ILE A 15 25.82 23.95 16.81
C ILE A 15 25.72 23.84 15.29
N ILE A 16 26.57 24.55 14.54
CA ILE A 16 26.58 24.48 13.07
C ILE A 16 26.92 23.05 12.59
N ILE A 17 27.92 22.41 13.19
CA ILE A 17 28.30 21.03 12.86
C ILE A 17 27.14 20.08 13.19
N ALA A 18 26.49 20.21 14.34
CA ALA A 18 25.34 19.39 14.70
C ALA A 18 24.18 19.57 13.73
N LEU A 19 23.91 20.81 13.31
CA LEU A 19 22.84 21.16 12.39
C LEU A 19 23.13 20.64 10.97
N VAL A 20 24.38 20.79 10.49
CA VAL A 20 24.82 20.24 9.19
C VAL A 20 24.79 18.72 9.21
N THR A 21 25.24 18.09 10.30
CA THR A 21 25.17 16.62 10.43
C THR A 21 23.73 16.14 10.47
N PHE A 22 22.85 16.82 11.21
CA PHE A 22 21.42 16.51 11.24
C PHE A 22 20.78 16.62 9.85
N LEU A 23 21.06 17.72 9.14
CA LEU A 23 20.58 17.91 7.77
C LEU A 23 21.17 16.87 6.81
N ALA A 24 22.48 16.59 6.89
CA ALA A 24 23.14 15.61 6.06
C ALA A 24 22.54 14.21 6.27
N VAL A 25 22.30 13.78 7.52
CA VAL A 25 21.62 12.51 7.81
C VAL A 25 20.23 12.48 7.24
N ARG A 26 19.48 13.58 7.33
CA ARG A 26 18.13 13.68 6.79
C ARG A 26 18.08 13.67 5.25
N PHE A 27 19.10 14.23 4.59
CA PHE A 27 19.22 14.23 3.13
C PHE A 27 19.87 12.98 2.55
N ILE A 28 20.80 12.34 3.28
CA ILE A 28 21.52 11.14 2.84
C ILE A 28 20.76 9.87 3.20
N SER A 29 19.96 9.90 4.26
CA SER A 29 18.95 8.87 4.56
C SER A 29 17.59 9.45 4.24
N PRO A 30 17.13 9.47 2.98
CA PRO A 30 15.71 9.67 2.71
C PRO A 30 14.98 8.60 3.51
N ASP A 31 13.90 8.98 4.19
CA ASP A 31 13.08 8.04 4.97
C ASP A 31 12.94 6.77 4.14
N ALA A 32 13.55 5.70 4.63
CA ALA A 32 13.61 4.46 3.88
C ALA A 32 12.16 4.10 3.55
N ARG A 33 11.85 3.95 2.25
CA ARG A 33 10.48 3.59 1.85
C ARG A 33 10.06 2.39 2.67
N PRO A 34 8.83 2.35 3.19
CA PRO A 34 8.36 1.19 3.91
C PRO A 34 8.53 -0.05 3.04
N ALA A 35 8.81 -1.18 3.65
CA ALA A 35 8.91 -2.44 2.92
C ALA A 35 7.55 -2.95 2.45
N LEU A 36 6.46 -2.39 3.02
CA LEU A 36 5.09 -2.59 2.60
C LEU A 36 4.29 -1.30 2.78
N TYR A 37 3.60 -0.87 1.74
CA TYR A 37 2.61 0.19 1.79
C TYR A 37 1.26 -0.33 1.29
N ALA A 38 0.28 -0.42 2.19
CA ALA A 38 -1.08 -0.82 1.86
C ALA A 38 -2.02 0.40 1.91
N ALA A 39 -2.67 0.68 0.80
CA ALA A 39 -3.74 1.68 0.71
C ALA A 39 -5.08 1.03 1.04
N VAL A 40 -5.75 1.52 2.07
CA VAL A 40 -7.10 1.12 2.45
C VAL A 40 -8.07 2.21 1.99
N VAL A 41 -9.04 1.84 1.18
CA VAL A 41 -9.92 2.76 0.46
C VAL A 41 -11.33 2.70 1.05
N ASP A 42 -11.98 3.87 1.12
CA ASP A 42 -13.39 4.05 1.53
C ASP A 42 -13.74 3.33 2.83
N ASP A 43 -13.00 3.65 3.90
CA ASP A 43 -13.27 3.19 5.27
C ASP A 43 -13.39 1.65 5.40
N ALA A 44 -12.69 0.87 4.54
CA ALA A 44 -12.63 -0.58 4.69
C ALA A 44 -12.01 -1.01 6.04
N LEU A 45 -11.27 -0.11 6.70
CA LEU A 45 -10.83 -0.14 8.10
C LEU A 45 -11.04 1.23 8.74
N THR A 46 -11.25 1.25 10.05
CA THR A 46 -11.13 2.49 10.84
C THR A 46 -9.66 2.84 11.06
N THR A 47 -9.37 4.11 11.34
CA THR A 47 -7.99 4.57 11.62
C THR A 47 -7.34 3.83 12.79
N SER A 48 -8.10 3.49 13.83
CA SER A 48 -7.60 2.71 14.96
C SER A 48 -7.22 1.30 14.55
N GLU A 49 -8.05 0.64 13.75
CA GLU A 49 -7.79 -0.72 13.27
C GLU A 49 -6.63 -0.76 12.27
N ALA A 50 -6.51 0.25 11.39
CA ALA A 50 -5.38 0.39 10.49
C ALA A 50 -4.06 0.51 11.27
N THR A 51 -4.04 1.31 12.35
CA THR A 51 -2.86 1.44 13.23
C THR A 51 -2.53 0.12 13.94
N ASN A 52 -3.53 -0.58 14.47
CA ASN A 52 -3.35 -1.86 15.14
C ASN A 52 -2.79 -2.92 14.17
N LEU A 53 -3.39 -3.01 12.99
CA LEU A 53 -2.94 -3.92 11.93
C LEU A 53 -1.50 -3.62 11.49
N GLN A 54 -1.15 -2.33 11.34
CA GLN A 54 0.22 -1.91 11.02
C GLN A 54 1.21 -2.42 12.06
N ASN A 55 0.96 -2.16 13.35
CA ASN A 55 1.85 -2.58 14.44
C ASN A 55 2.00 -4.10 14.49
N GLU A 56 0.89 -4.84 14.32
CA GLU A 56 0.94 -6.30 14.32
C GLU A 56 1.73 -6.85 13.14
N LEU A 57 1.59 -6.26 11.96
CA LEU A 57 2.34 -6.66 10.78
C LEU A 57 3.83 -6.35 10.89
N GLU A 58 4.19 -5.20 11.46
CA GLU A 58 5.59 -4.86 11.71
C GLU A 58 6.25 -5.88 12.63
N ASP A 59 5.56 -6.29 13.70
CA ASP A 59 6.03 -7.32 14.61
C ASP A 59 6.16 -8.70 13.92
N LYS A 60 5.19 -9.08 13.11
CA LYS A 60 5.15 -10.41 12.47
C LYS A 60 6.07 -10.52 11.26
N LEU A 61 6.15 -9.47 10.46
CA LEU A 61 6.96 -9.48 9.23
C LEU A 61 8.40 -9.05 9.48
N GLY A 62 8.66 -8.32 10.57
CA GLY A 62 9.98 -7.79 10.93
C GLY A 62 10.47 -6.71 9.96
N VAL A 63 9.54 -5.97 9.36
CA VAL A 63 9.84 -4.92 8.36
C VAL A 63 8.93 -3.72 8.60
N SER A 64 9.34 -2.54 8.11
CA SER A 64 8.49 -1.34 8.19
C SER A 64 7.28 -1.47 7.29
N VAL A 65 6.10 -1.22 7.85
CA VAL A 65 4.80 -1.31 7.19
C VAL A 65 4.06 0.02 7.34
N ILE A 66 3.31 0.43 6.33
CA ILE A 66 2.33 1.51 6.41
C ILE A 66 0.98 0.96 5.96
N ILE A 67 -0.03 1.13 6.79
CA ILE A 67 -1.44 0.91 6.46
C ILE A 67 -2.10 2.29 6.45
N ASP A 68 -2.36 2.83 5.25
CA ASP A 68 -2.92 4.17 5.07
C ASP A 68 -4.40 4.07 4.70
N ASP A 69 -5.27 4.52 5.61
CA ASP A 69 -6.74 4.51 5.48
C ASP A 69 -7.31 5.85 4.94
N TYR A 70 -6.46 6.79 4.51
CA TYR A 70 -6.88 8.11 4.03
C TYR A 70 -7.10 8.18 2.52
N PHE A 71 -7.82 7.20 1.94
CA PHE A 71 -8.18 7.17 0.52
C PHE A 71 -9.70 7.18 0.34
N ASP A 72 -10.31 8.35 0.52
CA ASP A 72 -11.74 8.59 0.35
C ASP A 72 -12.03 8.92 -1.14
N MET A 73 -12.71 8.04 -1.84
CA MET A 73 -13.00 8.15 -3.28
C MET A 73 -14.03 9.23 -3.60
N ASP A 74 -14.85 9.64 -2.64
CA ASP A 74 -15.80 10.75 -2.79
C ASP A 74 -15.13 12.13 -2.70
N LYS A 75 -13.85 12.17 -2.32
CA LYS A 75 -13.02 13.38 -2.26
C LYS A 75 -11.86 13.30 -3.26
N ASP A 76 -10.65 13.44 -2.79
CA ASP A 76 -9.41 13.44 -3.59
C ASP A 76 -8.65 12.11 -3.55
N GLY A 77 -9.24 11.08 -2.93
CA GLY A 77 -8.62 9.77 -2.76
C GLY A 77 -8.16 9.12 -4.06
N LEU A 78 -8.94 9.25 -5.13
CA LEU A 78 -8.53 8.73 -6.44
C LEU A 78 -7.28 9.45 -6.97
N THR A 79 -7.21 10.78 -6.85
CA THR A 79 -6.04 11.56 -7.30
C THR A 79 -4.79 11.22 -6.47
N LYS A 80 -4.95 11.09 -5.15
CA LYS A 80 -3.89 10.64 -4.24
C LYS A 80 -3.40 9.24 -4.66
N LEU A 81 -4.32 8.30 -4.86
CA LEU A 81 -4.03 6.93 -5.25
C LEU A 81 -3.26 6.88 -6.58
N GLN A 82 -3.73 7.59 -7.61
CA GLN A 82 -3.07 7.69 -8.91
C GLN A 82 -1.65 8.23 -8.81
N THR A 83 -1.45 9.29 -8.04
CA THR A 83 -0.14 9.91 -7.84
C THR A 83 0.84 8.93 -7.19
N MET A 84 0.39 8.23 -6.15
CA MET A 84 1.21 7.28 -5.42
C MET A 84 1.49 6.00 -6.22
N LEU A 85 0.53 5.52 -7.02
CA LEU A 85 0.73 4.41 -7.95
C LEU A 85 1.73 4.76 -9.05
N SER A 86 1.62 5.95 -9.64
CA SER A 86 2.55 6.43 -10.67
C SER A 86 3.99 6.51 -10.15
N SER A 87 4.17 6.87 -8.88
CA SER A 87 5.47 6.88 -8.19
C SER A 87 5.86 5.52 -7.58
N LYS A 88 5.05 4.48 -7.79
CA LYS A 88 5.27 3.10 -7.30
C LYS A 88 5.46 3.04 -5.79
N GLN A 89 4.65 3.79 -5.06
CA GLN A 89 4.71 3.86 -3.59
C GLN A 89 3.75 2.89 -2.92
N ILE A 90 2.71 2.43 -3.62
CA ILE A 90 1.71 1.51 -3.10
C ILE A 90 2.05 0.09 -3.54
N ASP A 91 1.97 -0.86 -2.62
CA ASP A 91 2.23 -2.27 -2.86
C ASP A 91 0.95 -3.10 -2.86
N VAL A 92 0.01 -2.75 -1.99
CA VAL A 92 -1.27 -3.46 -1.81
C VAL A 92 -2.41 -2.45 -1.77
N ILE A 93 -3.55 -2.82 -2.36
CA ILE A 93 -4.79 -2.05 -2.30
C ILE A 93 -5.87 -2.92 -1.67
N ILE A 94 -6.56 -2.35 -0.67
CA ILE A 94 -7.73 -2.93 -0.03
C ILE A 94 -8.89 -1.96 -0.25
N ALA A 95 -10.00 -2.45 -0.79
CA ALA A 95 -11.15 -1.61 -1.08
C ALA A 95 -12.46 -2.42 -1.07
N PRO A 96 -13.62 -1.77 -0.80
CA PRO A 96 -14.93 -2.36 -1.03
C PRO A 96 -15.06 -2.88 -2.46
N HIS A 97 -15.78 -3.97 -2.64
CA HIS A 97 -15.86 -4.69 -3.93
C HIS A 97 -16.17 -3.80 -5.14
N LYS A 98 -17.07 -2.83 -4.99
CA LYS A 98 -17.46 -1.92 -6.08
C LYS A 98 -16.30 -1.04 -6.53
N ILE A 99 -15.57 -0.46 -5.59
CA ILE A 99 -14.41 0.40 -5.86
C ILE A 99 -13.26 -0.44 -6.40
N PHE A 100 -13.00 -1.58 -5.79
CA PHE A 100 -11.94 -2.49 -6.24
C PHE A 100 -12.11 -2.90 -7.70
N LYS A 101 -13.36 -3.15 -8.14
CA LYS A 101 -13.68 -3.43 -9.54
C LYS A 101 -13.32 -2.26 -10.45
N GLN A 102 -13.58 -1.01 -10.04
CA GLN A 102 -13.20 0.18 -10.80
C GLN A 102 -11.67 0.31 -10.89
N LEU A 103 -10.95 0.04 -9.78
CA LEU A 103 -9.49 0.08 -9.76
C LEU A 103 -8.87 -0.98 -10.68
N ALA A 104 -9.47 -2.16 -10.79
CA ALA A 104 -9.10 -3.15 -11.79
C ALA A 104 -9.31 -2.64 -13.22
N GLY A 105 -10.45 -1.98 -13.48
CA GLY A 105 -10.76 -1.36 -14.76
C GLY A 105 -9.81 -0.23 -15.15
N TYR A 106 -9.28 0.52 -14.19
CA TYR A 106 -8.23 1.53 -14.43
C TYR A 106 -6.84 0.93 -14.64
N GLY A 107 -6.64 -0.38 -14.44
CA GLY A 107 -5.34 -1.04 -14.57
C GLY A 107 -4.41 -0.84 -13.38
N TYR A 108 -4.95 -0.52 -12.20
CA TYR A 108 -4.16 -0.27 -10.99
C TYR A 108 -3.76 -1.55 -10.24
N LEU A 109 -4.26 -2.71 -10.68
CA LEU A 109 -4.02 -3.99 -10.05
C LEU A 109 -3.26 -4.95 -10.97
N THR A 110 -2.40 -5.75 -10.38
CA THR A 110 -1.64 -6.78 -11.07
C THR A 110 -2.42 -8.10 -11.11
N ASN A 111 -2.30 -8.85 -12.20
CA ASN A 111 -2.85 -10.21 -12.25
C ASN A 111 -2.13 -11.12 -11.25
N LEU A 112 -2.86 -11.64 -10.28
CA LEU A 112 -2.32 -12.46 -9.19
C LEU A 112 -1.75 -13.80 -9.68
N GLU A 113 -2.24 -14.36 -10.79
CA GLU A 113 -1.69 -15.57 -11.39
C GLU A 113 -0.22 -15.45 -11.81
N LEU A 114 0.24 -14.20 -12.02
CA LEU A 114 1.61 -13.91 -12.42
C LEU A 114 2.51 -13.59 -11.22
N THR A 115 1.94 -13.22 -10.08
CA THR A 115 2.67 -12.62 -8.95
C THR A 115 2.60 -13.45 -7.68
N VAL A 116 1.48 -14.10 -7.46
CA VAL A 116 1.32 -15.00 -6.32
C VAL A 116 1.82 -16.38 -6.76
N SER A 117 2.96 -16.80 -6.22
CA SER A 117 3.38 -18.20 -6.39
C SER A 117 2.22 -19.08 -6.01
N LYS A 118 1.98 -20.14 -6.79
CA LYS A 118 1.04 -21.19 -6.41
C LYS A 118 1.51 -21.72 -5.05
N SER A 119 1.08 -21.05 -4.00
CA SER A 119 1.29 -21.54 -2.65
C SER A 119 0.39 -22.76 -2.52
N ASP A 120 0.81 -23.78 -1.76
CA ASP A 120 -0.04 -24.94 -1.42
C ASP A 120 -1.30 -24.53 -0.62
N ASN A 121 -1.61 -23.24 -0.57
CA ASN A 121 -2.74 -22.69 0.14
C ASN A 121 -3.98 -22.63 -0.76
N THR A 122 -4.74 -23.71 -0.75
CA THR A 122 -6.03 -23.84 -1.47
C THR A 122 -7.03 -22.73 -1.12
N LYS A 123 -6.91 -22.10 0.06
CA LYS A 123 -7.77 -20.97 0.47
C LYS A 123 -7.62 -19.76 -0.45
N LEU A 124 -6.43 -19.51 -1.00
CA LEU A 124 -6.19 -18.38 -1.92
C LEU A 124 -6.87 -18.62 -3.27
N ASP A 125 -6.90 -19.86 -3.75
CA ASP A 125 -7.57 -20.21 -5.00
C ASP A 125 -9.08 -19.98 -4.90
N ASP A 126 -9.71 -20.40 -3.79
CA ASP A 126 -11.14 -20.24 -3.52
C ASP A 126 -11.53 -18.76 -3.27
N ALA A 127 -10.63 -17.98 -2.69
CA ALA A 127 -10.83 -16.55 -2.43
C ALA A 127 -10.66 -15.67 -3.68
N THR A 128 -10.11 -16.21 -4.77
CA THR A 128 -9.77 -15.45 -5.98
C THR A 128 -11.00 -14.87 -6.67
N VAL A 129 -10.90 -13.58 -7.05
CA VAL A 129 -11.95 -12.84 -7.77
C VAL A 129 -11.48 -12.48 -9.16
N GLN A 130 -12.27 -12.91 -10.16
CA GLN A 130 -12.09 -12.57 -11.56
C GLN A 130 -12.75 -11.25 -11.87
N LEU A 131 -11.99 -10.26 -12.34
CA LEU A 131 -12.48 -8.93 -12.71
C LEU A 131 -11.99 -8.56 -14.10
N LYS A 132 -12.74 -7.69 -14.78
CA LYS A 132 -12.28 -7.10 -16.04
C LYS A 132 -11.23 -6.03 -15.75
N GLY A 133 -10.07 -6.16 -16.38
CA GLY A 133 -8.99 -5.20 -16.27
C GLY A 133 -9.08 -4.05 -17.28
N PHE A 134 -8.04 -3.28 -17.34
CA PHE A 134 -7.82 -2.23 -18.35
C PHE A 134 -7.58 -2.84 -19.73
N SER A 135 -8.04 -2.18 -20.77
CA SER A 135 -7.67 -2.48 -22.16
C SER A 135 -7.40 -1.18 -22.92
N ASP A 136 -6.30 -1.19 -23.62
CA ASP A 136 -5.87 -0.09 -24.53
C ASP A 136 -6.34 -0.36 -25.97
N ALA A 137 -7.12 -1.42 -26.19
CA ALA A 137 -7.44 -1.93 -27.53
C ALA A 137 -8.52 -1.12 -28.28
N ASP A 138 -9.21 -0.22 -27.61
CA ASP A 138 -10.20 0.64 -28.22
C ASP A 138 -9.54 1.99 -28.57
N ASP A 139 -9.51 2.30 -29.86
CA ASP A 139 -8.92 3.50 -30.50
C ASP A 139 -9.56 4.83 -30.03
N ASP A 140 -10.46 4.79 -29.04
CA ASP A 140 -11.24 5.91 -28.53
C ASP A 140 -10.60 6.65 -27.35
N GLY A 141 -9.37 6.32 -26.98
CA GLY A 141 -8.65 6.94 -25.87
C GLY A 141 -8.76 6.18 -24.55
N ILE A 142 -8.13 6.73 -23.53
CA ILE A 142 -8.01 6.17 -22.18
C ILE A 142 -9.37 5.85 -21.60
N ASP A 143 -9.63 4.59 -21.21
CA ASP A 143 -10.83 4.22 -20.44
C ASP A 143 -10.76 4.86 -19.05
N SER A 144 -11.25 6.09 -18.96
CA SER A 144 -11.35 6.84 -17.70
C SER A 144 -12.54 6.44 -16.85
N SER A 145 -13.39 5.52 -17.33
CA SER A 145 -14.63 5.15 -16.65
C SER A 145 -14.42 4.08 -15.56
N GLY A 146 -13.31 3.35 -15.57
CA GLY A 146 -13.06 2.23 -14.67
C GLY A 146 -14.01 1.04 -14.86
N THR A 147 -14.73 0.99 -16.01
CA THR A 147 -15.70 -0.10 -16.26
C THR A 147 -15.03 -1.43 -16.59
N GLY A 148 -13.76 -1.40 -16.96
CA GLY A 148 -12.97 -2.56 -17.38
C GLY A 148 -13.42 -3.10 -18.73
N LYS A 149 -12.68 -2.77 -19.78
CA LYS A 149 -12.90 -3.29 -21.15
C LYS A 149 -11.94 -4.44 -21.48
N GLY A 150 -10.95 -4.69 -20.62
CA GLY A 150 -9.95 -5.73 -20.81
C GLY A 150 -10.43 -7.13 -20.46
N ALA A 151 -9.52 -8.09 -20.63
CA ALA A 151 -9.77 -9.48 -20.27
C ALA A 151 -10.05 -9.64 -18.77
N SER A 152 -10.92 -10.60 -18.44
CA SER A 152 -11.14 -11.00 -17.05
C SER A 152 -9.94 -11.79 -16.55
N LYS A 153 -9.38 -11.39 -15.41
CA LYS A 153 -8.21 -12.01 -14.77
C LYS A 153 -8.35 -11.95 -13.25
N SER A 154 -7.53 -12.72 -12.56
CA SER A 154 -7.48 -12.80 -11.11
C SER A 154 -6.80 -11.53 -10.55
N TYR A 155 -7.56 -10.50 -10.22
CA TYR A 155 -7.02 -9.24 -9.70
C TYR A 155 -7.12 -9.08 -8.19
N GLY A 156 -7.99 -9.83 -7.52
CA GLY A 156 -8.23 -9.68 -6.10
C GLY A 156 -8.55 -10.98 -5.38
N LEU A 157 -8.49 -10.92 -4.06
CA LEU A 157 -8.88 -11.97 -3.15
C LEU A 157 -9.97 -11.44 -2.20
N LYS A 158 -10.96 -12.28 -1.87
CA LYS A 158 -12.04 -11.95 -0.93
C LYS A 158 -11.51 -11.94 0.49
N LEU A 159 -11.60 -10.82 1.17
CA LEU A 159 -11.20 -10.73 2.57
C LEU A 159 -12.19 -11.38 3.54
N SER A 160 -13.41 -11.70 3.09
CA SER A 160 -14.36 -12.55 3.84
C SER A 160 -13.77 -13.92 4.20
N ASP A 161 -12.85 -14.43 3.41
CA ASP A 161 -12.25 -15.74 3.54
C ASP A 161 -10.91 -15.69 4.30
N ALA A 162 -10.47 -14.47 4.66
CA ALA A 162 -9.20 -14.20 5.33
C ALA A 162 -9.40 -14.10 6.85
N THR A 163 -8.98 -15.12 7.59
CA THR A 163 -9.14 -15.18 9.06
C THR A 163 -8.47 -13.99 9.77
N GLY A 164 -7.28 -13.57 9.30
CA GLY A 164 -6.57 -12.42 9.85
C GLY A 164 -7.32 -11.10 9.66
N TRP A 165 -8.11 -10.97 8.57
CA TRP A 165 -8.94 -9.80 8.33
C TRP A 165 -10.25 -9.83 9.10
N THR A 166 -10.98 -10.96 9.05
CA THR A 166 -12.29 -11.08 9.68
C THR A 166 -12.23 -11.07 11.20
N SER A 167 -11.04 -11.25 11.78
CA SER A 167 -10.81 -11.08 13.24
C SER A 167 -10.65 -9.62 13.66
N ILE A 168 -10.48 -8.68 12.73
CA ILE A 168 -10.39 -7.25 13.02
C ILE A 168 -11.81 -6.72 13.23
N ALA A 169 -12.04 -6.05 14.36
CA ALA A 169 -13.33 -5.42 14.64
C ALA A 169 -13.60 -4.33 13.58
N ASP A 170 -14.86 -4.14 13.22
CA ASP A 170 -15.31 -3.10 12.29
C ASP A 170 -14.63 -3.11 10.91
N SER A 171 -13.96 -4.21 10.51
CA SER A 171 -13.42 -4.36 9.15
C SER A 171 -14.54 -4.65 8.14
N ASP A 172 -14.43 -4.10 6.93
CA ASP A 172 -15.36 -4.45 5.84
C ASP A 172 -15.07 -5.86 5.31
N HIS A 173 -15.89 -6.83 5.71
CA HIS A 173 -15.77 -8.21 5.26
C HIS A 173 -16.08 -8.39 3.76
N SER A 174 -16.70 -7.41 3.10
CA SER A 174 -16.95 -7.44 1.66
C SER A 174 -15.78 -6.91 0.84
N ALA A 175 -14.75 -6.36 1.50
CA ALA A 175 -13.59 -5.80 0.84
C ALA A 175 -12.76 -6.88 0.12
N LEU A 176 -12.06 -6.43 -0.90
CA LEU A 176 -11.08 -7.22 -1.65
C LEU A 176 -9.68 -6.67 -1.40
N ILE A 177 -8.70 -7.54 -1.48
CA ILE A 177 -7.27 -7.20 -1.46
C ILE A 177 -6.62 -7.58 -2.77
N GLY A 178 -5.69 -6.75 -3.25
CA GLY A 178 -4.90 -7.03 -4.45
C GLY A 178 -3.55 -6.35 -4.42
N ILE A 179 -2.67 -6.80 -5.32
CA ILE A 179 -1.32 -6.24 -5.48
C ILE A 179 -1.38 -5.10 -6.48
N ALA A 180 -0.80 -3.96 -6.11
CA ALA A 180 -0.75 -2.77 -6.95
C ALA A 180 0.16 -2.98 -8.17
N THR A 181 -0.26 -2.42 -9.30
CA THR A 181 0.54 -2.43 -10.53
C THR A 181 1.88 -1.72 -10.32
N GLY A 182 2.96 -2.35 -10.77
CA GLY A 182 4.31 -1.77 -10.75
C GLY A 182 4.99 -1.73 -9.38
N THR A 183 4.43 -2.36 -8.34
CA THR A 183 5.11 -2.54 -7.05
C THR A 183 6.46 -3.24 -7.23
N LYS A 184 7.43 -2.86 -6.41
CA LYS A 184 8.74 -3.53 -6.30
C LYS A 184 8.82 -4.48 -5.12
N ASN A 185 7.80 -4.46 -4.25
CA ASN A 185 7.77 -5.20 -2.98
C ASN A 185 6.80 -6.39 -3.03
N THR A 186 6.65 -7.03 -4.20
CA THR A 186 5.73 -8.15 -4.42
C THR A 186 5.89 -9.26 -3.38
N GLY A 187 7.13 -9.59 -2.98
CA GLY A 187 7.39 -10.61 -1.96
C GLY A 187 6.85 -10.24 -0.58
N THR A 188 6.95 -8.96 -0.17
CA THR A 188 6.39 -8.50 1.10
C THR A 188 4.87 -8.41 1.03
N ALA A 189 4.33 -7.95 -0.11
CA ALA A 189 2.88 -7.95 -0.36
C ALA A 189 2.29 -9.37 -0.26
N GLN A 190 2.98 -10.37 -0.82
CA GLN A 190 2.56 -11.76 -0.69
C GLN A 190 2.61 -12.26 0.75
N ARG A 191 3.68 -11.98 1.50
CA ARG A 191 3.77 -12.34 2.93
C ARG A 191 2.64 -11.74 3.76
N PHE A 192 2.20 -10.54 3.43
CA PHE A 192 1.04 -9.91 4.06
C PHE A 192 -0.24 -10.66 3.72
N ILE A 193 -0.48 -10.97 2.44
CA ILE A 193 -1.63 -11.79 2.01
C ILE A 193 -1.62 -13.15 2.70
N ASP A 194 -0.50 -13.86 2.70
CA ASP A 194 -0.35 -15.16 3.37
C ASP A 194 -0.64 -15.08 4.86
N TRP A 195 -0.27 -13.96 5.51
CA TRP A 195 -0.57 -13.73 6.92
C TRP A 195 -2.06 -13.55 7.17
N LEU A 196 -2.78 -12.85 6.28
CA LEU A 196 -4.24 -12.68 6.39
C LEU A 196 -5.00 -14.00 6.27
N TYR A 197 -4.53 -14.92 5.43
CA TYR A 197 -5.22 -16.19 5.10
C TYR A 197 -4.74 -17.41 5.92
N ARG A 198 -3.99 -17.22 6.97
CA ARG A 198 -3.52 -18.29 7.87
C ARG A 198 -4.61 -18.99 8.66
#